data_6616681a0dc70d2baee02501242c527a
#
_entry.id   6616681a0dc70d2baee02501242c527a
#
_cell.length_a   1.000
_cell.length_b   1.000
_cell.length_c   1.000
_cell.angle_alpha   90.00
_cell.angle_beta   90.00
_cell.angle_gamma   90.00
#
_symmetry.space_group_name_H-M   'P 1'
#
loop_
_entity.id
_entity.type
_entity.pdbx_description
1 polymer ?
#
loop_
_entity_poly.entity_id
_entity_poly.type
_entity_poly.pdbx_seq_one_letter_code
_entity_poly.pdbx_strand_id
1 'polypeptide(L)'
;MDAALLTPDLLAPGDGKSADLEPAQFTWSQIRSCEDPHFETAFSALWLEFGATHEMETRDVLAARMRGASRLRYEILLVRAGTEIAAVRDHTAIACEGGIIVHLSHVLVAPAWRRSGLAGWMRAAPILTARELAVATGTPGCSVTLAGEMEYDDGSDPRMALRLLAYGRAGYLKIDPQTVRYHQPDFRPPNLIDASRGAQPLPFQLIVRRVGREHERSISGGEVRRIVRALHAMYGAQFRAQDMAHPALNLALLPGDHAEIALIPPTAAASSPIPPH
;
A
#
# COMPACT_ATOMS: atom_id res chain seq x y z
N MET A 1 16.68 -8.12 -4.85
CA MET A 1 16.27 -7.39 -6.09
C MET A 1 17.52 -6.87 -6.77
N ASP A 2 17.61 -7.02 -8.08
CA ASP A 2 18.69 -6.37 -8.84
C ASP A 2 18.39 -4.87 -8.96
N ALA A 3 19.30 -4.03 -8.46
CA ALA A 3 19.16 -2.58 -8.53
C ALA A 3 19.15 -2.04 -9.96
N ALA A 4 19.72 -2.77 -10.93
CA ALA A 4 19.71 -2.40 -12.35
C ALA A 4 18.29 -2.42 -12.96
N LEU A 5 17.33 -3.10 -12.33
CA LEU A 5 15.93 -3.10 -12.74
C LEU A 5 15.17 -1.85 -12.25
N LEU A 6 15.74 -1.09 -11.33
CA LEU A 6 15.16 0.15 -10.82
C LEU A 6 15.52 1.31 -11.76
N THR A 7 14.82 1.39 -12.87
CA THR A 7 15.02 2.36 -13.93
C THR A 7 14.09 3.58 -13.78
N PRO A 8 14.48 4.77 -14.24
CA PRO A 8 13.70 6.00 -14.05
C PRO A 8 12.26 5.96 -14.59
N ASP A 9 11.95 5.08 -15.55
CA ASP A 9 10.59 4.89 -16.09
C ASP A 9 9.60 4.30 -15.06
N LEU A 10 10.10 3.74 -13.96
CA LEU A 10 9.27 3.33 -12.83
C LEU A 10 8.79 4.51 -11.98
N LEU A 11 9.54 5.61 -11.99
CA LEU A 11 9.20 6.81 -11.22
C LEU A 11 8.06 7.58 -11.91
N ALA A 12 7.30 8.31 -11.11
CA ALA A 12 6.33 9.25 -11.67
C ALA A 12 7.05 10.50 -12.21
N PRO A 13 6.49 11.20 -13.21
CA PRO A 13 7.11 12.40 -13.76
C PRO A 13 7.40 13.51 -12.74
N GLY A 14 6.64 13.57 -11.63
CA GLY A 14 6.83 14.54 -10.56
C GLY A 14 7.89 14.17 -9.51
N ASP A 15 8.48 12.98 -9.60
CA ASP A 15 9.44 12.45 -8.60
C ASP A 15 10.91 12.66 -9.02
N GLY A 16 11.22 13.84 -9.59
CA GLY A 16 12.54 14.15 -10.14
C GLY A 16 13.69 13.99 -9.15
N LYS A 17 13.46 14.30 -7.86
CA LYS A 17 14.47 14.09 -6.83
C LYS A 17 14.88 12.64 -6.65
N SER A 18 13.96 11.71 -6.90
CA SER A 18 14.25 10.28 -6.84
C SER A 18 15.07 9.83 -8.04
N ALA A 19 14.87 10.47 -9.20
CA ALA A 19 15.66 10.20 -10.40
C ALA A 19 17.14 10.58 -10.26
N ASP A 20 17.46 11.53 -9.37
CA ASP A 20 18.84 11.95 -9.09
C ASP A 20 19.58 10.95 -8.15
N LEU A 21 18.87 10.04 -7.52
CA LEU A 21 19.43 9.04 -6.62
C LEU A 21 19.73 7.76 -7.39
N GLU A 22 20.98 7.32 -7.36
CA GLU A 22 21.41 6.07 -8.00
C GLU A 22 21.06 4.86 -7.13
N PRO A 23 20.11 3.98 -7.53
CA PRO A 23 19.72 2.81 -6.72
C PRO A 23 20.87 1.82 -6.47
N ALA A 24 21.83 1.75 -7.37
CA ALA A 24 22.95 0.80 -7.28
C ALA A 24 23.91 1.06 -6.10
N GLN A 25 23.84 2.24 -5.47
CA GLN A 25 24.61 2.51 -4.24
C GLN A 25 24.06 1.77 -3.00
N PHE A 26 22.90 1.13 -3.12
CA PHE A 26 22.25 0.37 -2.05
C PHE A 26 22.19 -1.11 -2.37
N THR A 27 22.15 -1.92 -1.31
CA THR A 27 21.77 -3.33 -1.42
C THR A 27 20.26 -3.46 -1.22
N TRP A 28 19.57 -4.10 -2.19
CA TRP A 28 18.14 -4.32 -2.19
C TRP A 28 17.83 -5.80 -1.96
N SER A 29 17.24 -6.13 -0.83
CA SER A 29 16.82 -7.49 -0.51
C SER A 29 15.30 -7.60 -0.62
N GLN A 30 14.81 -8.56 -1.42
CA GLN A 30 13.40 -8.96 -1.49
C GLN A 30 13.20 -10.16 -0.58
N ILE A 31 12.45 -9.98 0.47
CA ILE A 31 12.18 -10.99 1.48
C ILE A 31 10.79 -11.57 1.18
N ARG A 32 10.75 -12.83 0.77
CA ARG A 32 9.53 -13.56 0.32
C ARG A 32 9.22 -14.78 1.17
N SER A 33 10.03 -15.04 2.19
CA SER A 33 9.84 -16.15 3.12
C SER A 33 10.23 -15.70 4.53
N CYS A 34 9.57 -16.24 5.55
CA CYS A 34 9.98 -16.06 6.94
C CYS A 34 11.30 -16.77 7.28
N GLU A 35 11.77 -17.66 6.41
CA GLU A 35 13.06 -18.35 6.53
C GLU A 35 14.21 -17.51 5.94
N ASP A 36 13.91 -16.40 5.28
CA ASP A 36 14.94 -15.49 4.77
C ASP A 36 15.72 -14.90 5.96
N PRO A 37 17.07 -14.93 5.94
CA PRO A 37 17.92 -14.46 7.04
C PRO A 37 17.71 -12.97 7.39
N HIS A 38 17.12 -12.20 6.50
CA HIS A 38 16.81 -10.78 6.71
C HIS A 38 15.39 -10.52 7.21
N PHE A 39 14.53 -11.55 7.29
CA PHE A 39 13.11 -11.37 7.63
C PHE A 39 12.94 -10.73 9.01
N GLU A 40 13.57 -11.28 10.04
CA GLU A 40 13.42 -10.76 11.42
C GLU A 40 13.94 -9.32 11.54
N THR A 41 15.01 -8.98 10.84
CA THR A 41 15.54 -7.61 10.83
C THR A 41 14.55 -6.63 10.20
N ALA A 42 14.00 -6.98 9.05
CA ALA A 42 13.07 -6.12 8.31
C ALA A 42 11.71 -6.02 9.04
N PHE A 43 11.18 -7.14 9.53
CA PHE A 43 9.95 -7.17 10.31
C PHE A 43 10.07 -6.32 11.58
N SER A 44 11.15 -6.51 12.36
CA SER A 44 11.37 -5.77 13.60
C SER A 44 11.48 -4.26 13.38
N ALA A 45 12.10 -3.84 12.27
CA ALA A 45 12.19 -2.43 11.92
C ALA A 45 10.81 -1.80 11.64
N LEU A 46 9.92 -2.50 10.93
CA LEU A 46 8.54 -2.06 10.71
C LEU A 46 7.71 -2.14 11.99
N TRP A 47 7.84 -3.25 12.74
CA TRP A 47 7.06 -3.46 13.96
C TRP A 47 7.33 -2.42 15.04
N LEU A 48 8.57 -1.97 15.15
CA LEU A 48 8.95 -0.93 16.12
C LEU A 48 8.22 0.41 15.83
N GLU A 49 7.94 0.71 14.56
CA GLU A 49 7.26 1.94 14.16
C GLU A 49 5.74 1.79 14.18
N PHE A 50 5.19 0.67 13.67
CA PHE A 50 3.77 0.52 13.35
C PHE A 50 3.04 -0.52 14.23
N GLY A 51 3.77 -1.40 14.93
CA GLY A 51 3.15 -2.53 15.63
C GLY A 51 2.43 -2.12 16.93
N ALA A 52 2.97 -1.16 17.67
CA ALA A 52 2.43 -0.75 18.97
C ALA A 52 1.07 -0.03 18.86
N THR A 53 0.80 0.61 17.73
CA THR A 53 -0.44 1.34 17.44
C THR A 53 -1.49 0.48 16.73
N HIS A 54 -1.20 -0.81 16.52
CA HIS A 54 -2.04 -1.72 15.71
C HIS A 54 -2.26 -1.24 14.27
N GLU A 55 -1.31 -0.48 13.73
CA GLU A 55 -1.30 -0.07 12.33
C GLU A 55 -0.74 -1.16 11.40
N MET A 56 -0.10 -2.19 11.98
CA MET A 56 0.52 -3.30 11.26
C MET A 56 -0.02 -4.64 11.78
N GLU A 57 -0.24 -5.56 10.85
CA GLU A 57 -0.64 -6.94 11.19
C GLU A 57 0.48 -7.70 11.89
N THR A 58 0.08 -8.69 12.70
CA THR A 58 1.02 -9.50 13.46
C THR A 58 1.95 -10.31 12.55
N ARG A 59 3.09 -10.73 13.10
CA ARG A 59 4.08 -11.58 12.40
C ARG A 59 3.44 -12.82 11.77
N ASP A 60 2.50 -13.47 12.48
CA ASP A 60 1.87 -14.70 12.00
C ASP A 60 0.96 -14.45 10.78
N VAL A 61 0.25 -13.31 10.76
CA VAL A 61 -0.56 -12.87 9.62
C VAL A 61 0.33 -12.64 8.40
N LEU A 62 1.44 -11.91 8.56
CA LEU A 62 2.37 -11.65 7.46
C LEU A 62 3.06 -12.93 6.98
N ALA A 63 3.44 -13.82 7.92
CA ALA A 63 3.99 -15.13 7.60
C ALA A 63 3.00 -16.01 6.81
N ALA A 64 1.73 -15.98 7.17
CA ALA A 64 0.68 -16.66 6.42
C ALA A 64 0.52 -16.07 5.02
N ARG A 65 0.58 -14.74 4.88
CA ARG A 65 0.49 -14.03 3.60
C ARG A 65 1.69 -14.33 2.69
N MET A 66 2.91 -14.50 3.24
CA MET A 66 4.10 -14.90 2.48
C MET A 66 3.98 -16.31 1.88
N ARG A 67 3.35 -17.25 2.60
CA ARG A 67 3.07 -18.61 2.08
C ARG A 67 2.08 -18.63 0.92
N GLY A 68 1.32 -17.58 0.76
CA GLY A 68 0.58 -17.09 -0.38
C GLY A 68 -0.30 -18.05 -1.18
N ALA A 69 -1.14 -17.43 -2.02
CA ALA A 69 -1.82 -18.08 -3.14
C ALA A 69 -1.11 -17.69 -4.45
N SER A 70 -1.29 -18.48 -5.51
CA SER A 70 -0.66 -18.23 -6.82
C SER A 70 -0.97 -16.85 -7.43
N ARG A 71 -2.01 -16.18 -6.95
CA ARG A 71 -2.46 -14.85 -7.41
C ARG A 71 -2.11 -13.70 -6.45
N LEU A 72 -1.33 -13.99 -5.39
CA LEU A 72 -0.94 -13.01 -4.39
C LEU A 72 0.55 -13.16 -4.08
N ARG A 73 1.27 -12.05 -4.03
CA ARG A 73 2.68 -12.00 -3.66
C ARG A 73 2.89 -10.89 -2.64
N TYR A 74 3.08 -11.28 -1.39
CA TYR A 74 3.53 -10.39 -0.33
C TYR A 74 5.05 -10.46 -0.23
N GLU A 75 5.70 -9.32 -0.07
CA GLU A 75 7.13 -9.25 0.21
C GLU A 75 7.50 -8.03 1.05
N ILE A 76 8.65 -8.12 1.71
CA ILE A 76 9.30 -7.00 2.37
C ILE A 76 10.56 -6.64 1.57
N LEU A 77 10.69 -5.37 1.21
CA LEU A 77 11.92 -4.80 0.66
C LEU A 77 12.76 -4.22 1.80
N LEU A 78 13.96 -4.73 1.96
CA LEU A 78 14.97 -4.18 2.86
C LEU A 78 16.08 -3.54 2.05
N VAL A 79 16.34 -2.26 2.29
CA VAL A 79 17.38 -1.48 1.60
C VAL A 79 18.46 -1.09 2.58
N ARG A 80 19.70 -1.37 2.24
CA ARG A 80 20.87 -1.07 3.07
C ARG A 80 21.87 -0.18 2.35
N ALA A 81 22.47 0.73 3.12
CA ALA A 81 23.68 1.47 2.75
C ALA A 81 24.84 0.90 3.58
N GLY A 82 25.67 0.07 2.96
CA GLY A 82 26.62 -0.75 3.69
C GLY A 82 25.90 -1.71 4.67
N THR A 83 26.18 -1.60 5.96
CA THR A 83 25.57 -2.40 7.02
C THR A 83 24.28 -1.79 7.58
N GLU A 84 24.06 -0.49 7.36
CA GLU A 84 22.93 0.26 7.94
C GLU A 84 21.66 0.08 7.15
N ILE A 85 20.51 0.01 7.84
CA ILE A 85 19.19 0.03 7.21
C ILE A 85 18.91 1.44 6.71
N ALA A 86 18.77 1.59 5.40
CA ALA A 86 18.40 2.85 4.76
C ALA A 86 16.87 2.99 4.63
N ALA A 87 16.20 1.90 4.28
CA ALA A 87 14.73 1.87 4.21
C ALA A 87 14.19 0.44 4.31
N VAL A 88 12.94 0.32 4.76
CA VAL A 88 12.16 -0.92 4.73
C VAL A 88 10.76 -0.61 4.21
N ARG A 89 10.21 -1.50 3.41
CA ARG A 89 8.82 -1.43 2.94
C ARG A 89 8.23 -2.83 2.82
N ASP A 90 6.97 -2.97 3.17
CA ASP A 90 6.19 -4.14 2.77
C ASP A 90 5.08 -3.77 1.80
N HIS A 91 4.68 -4.73 0.98
CA HIS A 91 3.60 -4.58 0.01
C HIS A 91 3.09 -5.94 -0.47
N THR A 92 1.88 -5.92 -1.05
CA THR A 92 1.25 -7.11 -1.62
C THR A 92 0.82 -6.85 -3.05
N ALA A 93 1.37 -7.57 -4.01
CA ALA A 93 0.85 -7.60 -5.38
C ALA A 93 -0.28 -8.65 -5.47
N ILE A 94 -1.40 -8.27 -6.08
CA ILE A 94 -2.63 -9.05 -6.17
C ILE A 94 -3.07 -9.10 -7.63
N ALA A 95 -3.05 -10.30 -8.23
CA ALA A 95 -3.55 -10.51 -9.58
C ALA A 95 -5.08 -10.57 -9.57
N CYS A 96 -5.71 -9.69 -10.32
CA CYS A 96 -7.16 -9.63 -10.48
C CYS A 96 -7.53 -9.54 -11.96
N GLU A 97 -8.82 -9.62 -12.27
CA GLU A 97 -9.30 -9.38 -13.62
C GLU A 97 -8.91 -7.95 -14.05
N GLY A 98 -8.29 -7.83 -15.22
CA GLY A 98 -7.86 -6.56 -15.82
C GLY A 98 -6.57 -5.98 -15.29
N GLY A 99 -5.78 -6.69 -14.44
CA GLY A 99 -4.43 -6.23 -14.08
C GLY A 99 -3.94 -6.67 -12.71
N ILE A 100 -2.87 -6.03 -12.26
CA ILE A 100 -2.29 -6.22 -10.93
C ILE A 100 -2.57 -4.99 -10.07
N ILE A 101 -3.10 -5.22 -8.87
CA ILE A 101 -3.20 -4.20 -7.83
C ILE A 101 -2.08 -4.46 -6.82
N VAL A 102 -1.34 -3.42 -6.46
CA VAL A 102 -0.32 -3.51 -5.43
C VAL A 102 -0.78 -2.71 -4.22
N HIS A 103 -1.10 -3.41 -3.15
CA HIS A 103 -1.32 -2.78 -1.85
C HIS A 103 0.01 -2.34 -1.26
N LEU A 104 0.13 -1.06 -0.97
CA LEU A 104 1.30 -0.45 -0.36
C LEU A 104 1.02 -0.29 1.14
N SER A 105 1.52 -1.23 1.96
CA SER A 105 1.28 -1.21 3.40
C SER A 105 2.17 -0.16 4.09
N HIS A 106 3.33 -0.54 4.57
CA HIS A 106 4.18 0.34 5.37
C HIS A 106 5.43 0.76 4.60
N VAL A 107 5.99 1.90 4.94
CA VAL A 107 7.29 2.35 4.47
C VAL A 107 8.00 3.15 5.55
N LEU A 108 9.21 2.71 5.88
CA LEU A 108 10.13 3.39 6.79
C LEU A 108 11.38 3.80 6.01
N VAL A 109 11.74 5.07 6.08
CA VAL A 109 13.03 5.58 5.57
C VAL A 109 13.81 6.13 6.76
N ALA A 110 14.99 5.58 6.98
CA ALA A 110 15.85 6.00 8.09
C ALA A 110 16.16 7.50 8.03
N PRO A 111 16.27 8.19 9.18
CA PRO A 111 16.44 9.65 9.23
C PRO A 111 17.56 10.19 8.34
N ALA A 112 18.69 9.49 8.28
CA ALA A 112 19.83 9.87 7.44
C ALA A 112 19.52 9.90 5.93
N TRP A 113 18.52 9.12 5.49
CA TRP A 113 18.13 8.97 4.09
C TRP A 113 16.81 9.68 3.73
N ARG A 114 16.21 10.37 4.70
CA ARG A 114 15.04 11.22 4.42
C ARG A 114 15.44 12.36 3.49
N ARG A 115 14.56 12.69 2.57
CA ARG A 115 14.76 13.75 1.56
C ARG A 115 15.91 13.47 0.57
N SER A 116 16.46 12.25 0.52
CA SER A 116 17.47 11.85 -0.47
C SER A 116 16.87 11.49 -1.84
N GLY A 117 15.60 11.17 -1.92
CA GLY A 117 14.95 10.55 -3.10
C GLY A 117 14.64 9.06 -2.89
N LEU A 118 15.21 8.41 -1.86
CA LEU A 118 15.02 6.97 -1.61
C LEU A 118 13.54 6.59 -1.45
N ALA A 119 12.73 7.45 -0.80
CA ALA A 119 11.30 7.22 -0.63
C ALA A 119 10.54 7.07 -1.97
N GLY A 120 10.96 7.74 -3.04
CA GLY A 120 10.37 7.58 -4.37
C GLY A 120 10.69 6.19 -4.94
N TRP A 121 11.91 5.75 -4.84
CA TRP A 121 12.28 4.39 -5.23
C TRP A 121 11.54 3.33 -4.42
N MET A 122 11.36 3.56 -3.11
CA MET A 122 10.54 2.67 -2.28
C MET A 122 9.07 2.63 -2.72
N ARG A 123 8.52 3.68 -3.31
CA ARG A 123 7.17 3.69 -3.90
C ARG A 123 7.12 3.06 -5.29
N ALA A 124 8.21 3.11 -6.06
CA ALA A 124 8.28 2.61 -7.42
C ALA A 124 8.64 1.11 -7.49
N ALA A 125 9.55 0.64 -6.64
CA ALA A 125 10.03 -0.75 -6.63
C ALA A 125 8.92 -1.81 -6.63
N PRO A 126 7.77 -1.64 -5.94
CA PRO A 126 6.65 -2.58 -6.01
C PRO A 126 6.06 -2.81 -7.41
N ILE A 127 6.33 -1.92 -8.39
CA ILE A 127 5.95 -2.15 -9.79
C ILE A 127 6.68 -3.37 -10.37
N LEU A 128 7.93 -3.62 -9.96
CA LEU A 128 8.67 -4.80 -10.39
C LEU A 128 8.01 -6.09 -9.88
N THR A 129 7.59 -6.10 -8.61
CA THR A 129 6.84 -7.23 -8.03
C THR A 129 5.54 -7.48 -8.79
N ALA A 130 4.83 -6.41 -9.18
CA ALA A 130 3.63 -6.52 -9.99
C ALA A 130 3.92 -7.12 -11.38
N ARG A 131 4.98 -6.65 -12.05
CA ARG A 131 5.40 -7.17 -13.35
C ARG A 131 5.79 -8.65 -13.28
N GLU A 132 6.53 -9.05 -12.24
CA GLU A 132 6.86 -10.46 -12.02
C GLU A 132 5.61 -11.32 -11.77
N LEU A 133 4.64 -10.84 -10.98
CA LEU A 133 3.39 -11.55 -10.74
C LEU A 133 2.56 -11.66 -12.03
N ALA A 134 2.52 -10.59 -12.84
CA ALA A 134 1.83 -10.59 -14.13
C ALA A 134 2.39 -11.68 -15.07
N VAL A 135 3.71 -11.83 -15.13
CA VAL A 135 4.35 -12.92 -15.90
C VAL A 135 3.96 -14.27 -15.33
N ALA A 136 4.03 -14.45 -14.00
CA ALA A 136 3.71 -15.70 -13.32
C ALA A 136 2.23 -16.13 -13.49
N THR A 137 1.34 -15.16 -13.69
CA THR A 137 -0.11 -15.40 -13.90
C THR A 137 -0.53 -15.39 -15.36
N GLY A 138 0.44 -15.34 -16.30
CA GLY A 138 0.17 -15.40 -17.74
C GLY A 138 -0.42 -14.12 -18.35
N THR A 139 -0.25 -12.97 -17.67
CA THR A 139 -0.79 -11.67 -18.09
C THR A 139 0.31 -10.60 -18.20
N PRO A 140 1.45 -10.89 -18.90
CA PRO A 140 2.51 -9.90 -19.04
C PRO A 140 1.98 -8.63 -19.74
N GLY A 141 2.43 -7.45 -19.28
CA GLY A 141 2.00 -6.17 -19.84
C GLY A 141 0.60 -5.70 -19.43
N CYS A 142 -0.08 -6.40 -18.52
CA CYS A 142 -1.36 -5.91 -17.97
C CYS A 142 -1.17 -4.62 -17.16
N SER A 143 -2.28 -3.91 -16.91
CA SER A 143 -2.26 -2.68 -16.12
C SER A 143 -1.78 -2.92 -14.68
N VAL A 144 -1.05 -1.95 -14.13
CA VAL A 144 -0.59 -1.95 -12.74
C VAL A 144 -1.18 -0.73 -12.02
N THR A 145 -1.82 -0.96 -10.89
CA THR A 145 -2.31 0.09 -10.00
C THR A 145 -1.69 -0.10 -8.62
N LEU A 146 -0.96 0.90 -8.14
CA LEU A 146 -0.50 0.97 -6.76
C LEU A 146 -1.61 1.62 -5.93
N ALA A 147 -2.00 1.00 -4.83
CA ALA A 147 -3.04 1.49 -3.93
C ALA A 147 -2.48 1.58 -2.50
N GLY A 148 -2.68 2.71 -1.85
CA GLY A 148 -2.34 2.94 -0.45
C GLY A 148 -3.56 3.36 0.34
N GLU A 149 -3.59 2.95 1.58
CA GLU A 149 -4.58 3.36 2.58
C GLU A 149 -3.99 4.52 3.39
N MET A 150 -4.73 5.60 3.52
CA MET A 150 -4.26 6.80 4.21
C MET A 150 -5.33 7.27 5.19
N GLU A 151 -4.92 7.58 6.41
CA GLU A 151 -5.78 8.19 7.40
C GLU A 151 -6.30 9.53 6.90
N TYR A 152 -7.42 9.99 7.48
CA TYR A 152 -7.90 11.34 7.25
C TYR A 152 -6.99 12.32 7.97
N ASP A 153 -6.59 13.39 7.25
CA ASP A 153 -5.82 14.48 7.84
C ASP A 153 -6.79 15.38 8.64
N ASP A 154 -6.68 15.32 9.95
CA ASP A 154 -7.43 16.18 10.89
C ASP A 154 -6.62 17.42 11.32
N GLY A 155 -5.44 17.61 10.74
CA GLY A 155 -4.53 18.72 11.05
C GLY A 155 -3.72 18.53 12.34
N SER A 156 -3.87 17.43 13.07
CA SER A 156 -3.16 17.18 14.32
C SER A 156 -1.69 16.80 14.12
N ASP A 157 -1.35 16.12 13.01
CA ASP A 157 0.01 15.71 12.68
C ASP A 157 0.53 16.41 11.41
N PRO A 158 1.44 17.38 11.52
CA PRO A 158 2.01 18.07 10.36
C PRO A 158 2.79 17.12 9.41
N ARG A 159 3.19 15.92 9.88
CA ARG A 159 3.86 14.92 9.05
C ARG A 159 2.89 14.31 8.05
N MET A 160 1.59 14.28 8.36
CA MET A 160 0.54 13.79 7.46
C MET A 160 0.49 14.65 6.18
N ALA A 161 0.44 15.96 6.30
CA ALA A 161 0.44 16.86 5.14
C ALA A 161 1.68 16.66 4.25
N LEU A 162 2.86 16.48 4.86
CA LEU A 162 4.10 16.21 4.14
C LEU A 162 4.06 14.84 3.43
N ARG A 163 3.47 13.83 4.07
CA ARG A 163 3.26 12.49 3.49
C ARG A 163 2.36 12.57 2.26
N LEU A 164 1.21 13.22 2.38
CA LEU A 164 0.25 13.40 1.29
C LEU A 164 0.87 14.18 0.11
N LEU A 165 1.64 15.23 0.40
CA LEU A 165 2.37 15.97 -0.62
C LEU A 165 3.40 15.09 -1.35
N ALA A 166 4.12 14.24 -0.62
CA ALA A 166 5.11 13.32 -1.21
C ALA A 166 4.44 12.28 -2.13
N TYR A 167 3.27 11.76 -1.74
CA TYR A 167 2.50 10.86 -2.61
C TYR A 167 1.98 11.60 -3.85
N GLY A 168 1.48 12.82 -3.71
CA GLY A 168 1.04 13.62 -4.86
C GLY A 168 2.16 13.85 -5.89
N ARG A 169 3.38 14.16 -5.44
CA ARG A 169 4.56 14.29 -6.31
C ARG A 169 4.93 12.97 -6.99
N ALA A 170 4.69 11.85 -6.31
CA ALA A 170 4.91 10.51 -6.86
C ALA A 170 3.76 10.01 -7.75
N GLY A 171 2.87 10.90 -8.22
CA GLY A 171 1.81 10.60 -9.18
C GLY A 171 0.57 9.93 -8.59
N TYR A 172 0.45 9.89 -7.26
CA TYR A 172 -0.76 9.38 -6.62
C TYR A 172 -1.86 10.43 -6.61
N LEU A 173 -3.07 9.96 -6.80
CA LEU A 173 -4.29 10.71 -6.62
C LEU A 173 -5.17 10.00 -5.60
N LYS A 174 -5.99 10.76 -4.90
CA LYS A 174 -6.97 10.25 -3.95
C LYS A 174 -8.28 9.98 -4.67
N ILE A 175 -8.85 8.80 -4.48
CA ILE A 175 -10.24 8.51 -4.88
C ILE A 175 -11.13 9.39 -3.98
N ASP A 176 -12.06 10.14 -4.58
CA ASP A 176 -12.91 11.05 -3.83
C ASP A 176 -13.63 10.34 -2.67
N PRO A 177 -13.28 10.63 -1.40
CA PRO A 177 -13.84 9.94 -0.25
C PRO A 177 -15.29 10.33 0.06
N GLN A 178 -15.83 11.36 -0.58
CA GLN A 178 -17.27 11.67 -0.50
C GLN A 178 -18.09 10.69 -1.34
N THR A 179 -17.48 10.18 -2.42
CA THR A 179 -18.12 9.22 -3.33
C THR A 179 -17.81 7.77 -2.94
N VAL A 180 -16.61 7.51 -2.43
CA VAL A 180 -16.13 6.17 -2.08
C VAL A 180 -15.68 6.13 -0.63
N ARG A 181 -16.49 5.51 0.22
CA ARG A 181 -16.12 5.25 1.61
C ARG A 181 -15.37 3.93 1.71
N TYR A 182 -14.20 3.98 2.32
CA TYR A 182 -13.35 2.82 2.53
C TYR A 182 -13.01 2.66 4.02
N HIS A 183 -12.99 1.41 4.50
CA HIS A 183 -12.57 1.08 5.85
C HIS A 183 -11.52 -0.01 5.80
N GLN A 184 -10.41 0.24 6.46
CA GLN A 184 -9.40 -0.76 6.75
C GLN A 184 -9.94 -1.71 7.84
N PRO A 185 -9.68 -3.02 7.76
CA PRO A 185 -10.02 -3.94 8.85
C PRO A 185 -9.32 -3.58 10.15
N ASP A 186 -9.89 -4.03 11.25
CA ASP A 186 -9.30 -3.91 12.58
C ASP A 186 -8.12 -4.90 12.71
N PHE A 187 -6.89 -4.38 12.88
CA PHE A 187 -5.68 -5.20 12.98
C PHE A 187 -5.37 -5.68 14.40
N ARG A 188 -6.21 -5.33 15.38
CA ARG A 188 -6.06 -5.87 16.72
C ARG A 188 -6.16 -7.40 16.71
N PRO A 189 -5.40 -8.11 17.58
CA PRO A 189 -5.53 -9.56 17.73
C PRO A 189 -6.97 -9.97 18.06
N PRO A 190 -7.43 -11.16 17.63
CA PRO A 190 -8.80 -11.63 17.84
C PRO A 190 -9.25 -11.60 19.31
N ASN A 191 -8.37 -11.91 20.26
CA ASN A 191 -8.67 -11.85 21.69
C ASN A 191 -8.96 -10.43 22.19
N LEU A 192 -8.31 -9.42 21.64
CA LEU A 192 -8.60 -8.02 21.98
C LEU A 192 -9.90 -7.52 21.33
N ILE A 193 -10.19 -7.97 20.09
CA ILE A 193 -11.46 -7.69 19.42
C ILE A 193 -12.61 -8.29 20.22
N ASP A 194 -12.48 -9.57 20.64
CA ASP A 194 -13.54 -10.28 21.41
C ASP A 194 -13.72 -9.70 22.82
N ALA A 195 -12.65 -9.20 23.45
CA ALA A 195 -12.72 -8.54 24.74
C ALA A 195 -13.32 -7.13 24.69
N SER A 196 -13.50 -6.57 23.49
CA SER A 196 -14.11 -5.27 23.24
C SER A 196 -15.56 -5.42 22.74
N ARG A 197 -16.11 -4.37 22.11
CA ARG A 197 -17.43 -4.41 21.48
C ARG A 197 -17.44 -5.03 20.07
N GLY A 198 -16.44 -5.83 19.70
CA GLY A 198 -16.22 -6.39 18.38
C GLY A 198 -15.19 -5.61 17.56
N ALA A 199 -15.08 -5.95 16.28
CA ALA A 199 -14.16 -5.30 15.36
C ALA A 199 -14.53 -3.83 15.15
N GLN A 200 -13.53 -2.98 15.12
CA GLN A 200 -13.64 -1.53 14.92
C GLN A 200 -12.83 -1.13 13.66
N PRO A 201 -13.38 -1.35 12.45
CA PRO A 201 -12.74 -0.96 11.20
C PRO A 201 -12.49 0.54 11.15
N LEU A 202 -11.33 0.93 10.69
CA LEU A 202 -10.93 2.33 10.65
C LEU A 202 -11.28 2.96 9.29
N PRO A 203 -11.86 4.18 9.27
CA PRO A 203 -12.10 4.88 8.02
C PRO A 203 -10.76 5.36 7.44
N PHE A 204 -10.52 5.03 6.18
CA PHE A 204 -9.32 5.41 5.44
C PHE A 204 -9.68 6.02 4.09
N GLN A 205 -8.76 6.79 3.53
CA GLN A 205 -8.81 7.28 2.16
C GLN A 205 -7.95 6.36 1.28
N LEU A 206 -8.45 6.03 0.10
CA LEU A 206 -7.66 5.30 -0.90
C LEU A 206 -6.93 6.30 -1.79
N ILE A 207 -5.60 6.19 -1.83
CA ILE A 207 -4.76 6.87 -2.82
C ILE A 207 -4.28 5.83 -3.84
N VAL A 208 -4.28 6.22 -5.11
CA VAL A 208 -3.91 5.30 -6.19
C VAL A 208 -2.93 5.98 -7.15
N ARG A 209 -1.96 5.21 -7.64
CA ARG A 209 -1.17 5.54 -8.81
C ARG A 209 -1.45 4.50 -9.89
N ARG A 210 -2.08 4.91 -10.97
CA ARG A 210 -2.30 4.06 -12.13
C ARG A 210 -1.12 4.23 -13.07
N VAL A 211 -0.20 3.26 -13.05
CA VAL A 211 1.08 3.35 -13.76
C VAL A 211 0.86 3.59 -15.26
N GLY A 212 1.44 4.67 -15.78
CA GLY A 212 1.26 5.13 -17.16
C GLY A 212 -0.03 5.93 -17.42
N ARG A 213 -0.89 6.09 -16.38
CA ARG A 213 -2.17 6.81 -16.47
C ARG A 213 -2.28 7.91 -15.39
N GLU A 214 -1.17 8.43 -14.90
CA GLU A 214 -1.10 9.39 -13.79
C GLU A 214 -1.73 10.75 -14.15
N HIS A 215 -1.91 11.03 -15.44
CA HIS A 215 -2.55 12.25 -15.94
C HIS A 215 -4.09 12.23 -15.86
N GLU A 216 -4.71 11.05 -15.76
CA GLU A 216 -6.15 10.92 -15.71
C GLU A 216 -6.71 11.39 -14.36
N ARG A 217 -7.81 12.15 -14.40
CA ARG A 217 -8.43 12.77 -13.22
C ARG A 217 -9.75 12.13 -12.83
N SER A 218 -10.09 11.01 -13.43
CA SER A 218 -11.23 10.20 -13.06
C SER A 218 -10.91 8.71 -13.14
N ILE A 219 -11.71 7.91 -12.46
CA ILE A 219 -11.62 6.46 -12.41
C ILE A 219 -13.05 5.89 -12.50
N SER A 220 -13.23 4.77 -13.19
CA SER A 220 -14.56 4.14 -13.25
C SER A 220 -14.92 3.43 -11.93
N GLY A 221 -16.22 3.36 -11.63
CA GLY A 221 -16.71 2.60 -10.47
C GLY A 221 -16.30 1.13 -10.53
N GLY A 222 -16.25 0.53 -11.72
CA GLY A 222 -15.76 -0.84 -11.91
C GLY A 222 -14.30 -1.01 -11.52
N GLU A 223 -13.43 -0.03 -11.84
CA GLU A 223 -12.03 -0.04 -11.44
C GLU A 223 -11.86 0.13 -9.92
N VAL A 224 -12.61 1.06 -9.31
CA VAL A 224 -12.63 1.23 -7.85
C VAL A 224 -13.10 -0.04 -7.14
N ARG A 225 -14.20 -0.63 -7.63
CA ARG A 225 -14.76 -1.86 -7.08
C ARG A 225 -13.76 -3.01 -7.13
N ARG A 226 -12.98 -3.11 -8.23
CA ARG A 226 -11.90 -4.08 -8.38
C ARG A 226 -10.78 -3.87 -7.36
N ILE A 227 -10.35 -2.61 -7.14
CA ILE A 227 -9.33 -2.26 -6.14
C ILE A 227 -9.82 -2.68 -4.75
N VAL A 228 -10.99 -2.24 -4.33
CA VAL A 228 -11.51 -2.53 -2.99
C VAL A 228 -11.72 -4.03 -2.77
N ARG A 229 -12.25 -4.76 -3.78
CA ARG A 229 -12.40 -6.23 -3.70
C ARG A 229 -11.06 -6.94 -3.54
N ALA A 230 -10.03 -6.50 -4.26
CA ALA A 230 -8.69 -7.09 -4.16
C ALA A 230 -8.10 -6.91 -2.75
N LEU A 231 -8.20 -5.70 -2.18
CA LEU A 231 -7.74 -5.42 -0.81
C LEU A 231 -8.53 -6.25 0.21
N HIS A 232 -9.85 -6.26 0.13
CA HIS A 232 -10.69 -7.04 1.06
C HIS A 232 -10.48 -8.55 0.92
N ALA A 233 -10.26 -9.07 -0.28
CA ALA A 233 -9.93 -10.49 -0.47
C ALA A 233 -8.56 -10.84 0.13
N MET A 234 -7.58 -9.96 0.02
CA MET A 234 -6.27 -10.12 0.65
C MET A 234 -6.41 -10.19 2.18
N TYR A 235 -7.14 -9.27 2.79
CA TYR A 235 -7.38 -9.27 4.24
C TYR A 235 -8.22 -10.47 4.68
N GLY A 236 -9.30 -10.76 3.96
CA GLY A 236 -10.22 -11.86 4.28
C GLY A 236 -9.59 -13.25 4.25
N ALA A 237 -8.41 -13.39 3.62
CA ALA A 237 -7.65 -14.64 3.67
C ALA A 237 -6.97 -14.90 5.03
N GLN A 238 -6.79 -13.88 5.87
CA GLN A 238 -6.12 -13.97 7.17
C GLN A 238 -6.97 -13.53 8.36
N PHE A 239 -7.99 -12.69 8.13
CA PHE A 239 -8.88 -12.22 9.18
C PHE A 239 -10.14 -13.06 9.26
N ARG A 240 -10.76 -13.14 10.45
CA ARG A 240 -12.01 -13.86 10.65
C ARG A 240 -13.15 -13.20 9.87
N ALA A 241 -14.04 -14.01 9.29
CA ALA A 241 -15.16 -13.51 8.50
C ALA A 241 -16.03 -12.48 9.25
N GLN A 242 -16.24 -12.69 10.56
CA GLN A 242 -17.00 -11.76 11.41
C GLN A 242 -16.32 -10.39 11.54
N ASP A 243 -14.97 -10.35 11.57
CA ASP A 243 -14.20 -9.11 11.69
C ASP A 243 -14.14 -8.35 10.36
N MET A 244 -14.39 -9.05 9.24
CA MET A 244 -14.49 -8.48 7.89
C MET A 244 -15.90 -8.06 7.51
N ALA A 245 -16.91 -8.29 8.35
CA ALA A 245 -18.32 -8.05 8.01
C ALA A 245 -18.59 -6.57 7.65
N HIS A 246 -18.07 -5.63 8.44
CA HIS A 246 -18.29 -4.20 8.18
C HIS A 246 -17.57 -3.71 6.90
N PRO A 247 -16.26 -4.01 6.67
CA PRO A 247 -15.62 -3.71 5.39
C PRO A 247 -16.37 -4.32 4.19
N ALA A 248 -16.89 -5.55 4.32
CA ALA A 248 -17.63 -6.21 3.25
C ALA A 248 -18.94 -5.49 2.89
N LEU A 249 -19.66 -4.93 3.87
CA LEU A 249 -20.88 -4.14 3.61
C LEU A 249 -20.59 -2.92 2.73
N ASN A 250 -19.44 -2.28 2.90
CA ASN A 250 -19.09 -1.12 2.08
C ASN A 250 -18.93 -1.44 0.59
N LEU A 251 -18.60 -2.70 0.24
CA LEU A 251 -18.54 -3.12 -1.17
C LEU A 251 -19.88 -2.98 -1.89
N ALA A 252 -21.00 -3.22 -1.20
CA ALA A 252 -22.33 -3.08 -1.78
C ALA A 252 -22.71 -1.60 -2.01
N LEU A 253 -22.08 -0.69 -1.28
CA LEU A 253 -22.36 0.75 -1.35
C LEU A 253 -21.48 1.47 -2.37
N LEU A 254 -20.52 0.78 -3.02
CA LEU A 254 -19.67 1.37 -4.05
C LEU A 254 -20.50 1.78 -5.27
N PRO A 255 -20.12 2.89 -5.94
CA PRO A 255 -20.77 3.35 -7.16
C PRO A 255 -20.86 2.26 -8.24
N GLY A 256 -21.85 2.33 -9.12
CA GLY A 256 -22.01 1.39 -10.24
C GLY A 256 -20.79 1.39 -11.17
N ASP A 257 -20.60 0.31 -11.93
CA ASP A 257 -19.37 0.07 -12.71
C ASP A 257 -19.05 1.17 -13.73
N HIS A 258 -20.09 1.82 -14.28
CA HIS A 258 -19.96 2.90 -15.26
C HIS A 258 -19.92 4.31 -14.63
N ALA A 259 -20.04 4.43 -13.31
CA ALA A 259 -19.94 5.71 -12.64
C ALA A 259 -18.53 6.27 -12.83
N GLU A 260 -18.44 7.56 -13.14
CA GLU A 260 -17.19 8.30 -13.19
C GLU A 260 -16.92 8.93 -11.81
N ILE A 261 -15.80 8.58 -11.21
CA ILE A 261 -15.43 9.01 -9.87
C ILE A 261 -14.21 9.90 -9.97
N ALA A 262 -14.26 11.07 -9.33
CA ALA A 262 -13.14 12.00 -9.34
C ALA A 262 -11.90 11.44 -8.66
N LEU A 263 -10.75 11.71 -9.25
CA LEU A 263 -9.43 11.54 -8.66
C LEU A 263 -8.88 12.93 -8.33
N ILE A 264 -8.74 13.20 -7.05
CA ILE A 264 -8.33 14.51 -6.53
C ILE A 264 -6.91 14.47 -5.95
N PRO A 265 -6.22 15.62 -5.80
CA PRO A 265 -4.91 15.64 -5.15
C PRO A 265 -4.97 15.00 -3.75
N PRO A 266 -3.95 14.23 -3.32
CA PRO A 266 -3.95 13.65 -1.97
C PRO A 266 -4.09 14.70 -0.86
N THR A 267 -3.59 15.91 -1.10
CA THR A 267 -3.66 17.04 -0.17
C THR A 267 -5.00 17.78 -0.19
N ALA A 268 -5.94 17.43 -1.08
CA ALA A 268 -7.26 18.04 -1.06
C ALA A 268 -7.97 17.72 0.28
N ALA A 269 -8.58 18.73 0.88
CA ALA A 269 -9.29 18.53 2.13
C ALA A 269 -10.42 17.51 1.97
N ALA A 270 -10.54 16.60 2.93
CA ALA A 270 -11.63 15.66 3.01
C ALA A 270 -11.98 15.44 4.49
N SER A 271 -13.24 15.58 4.82
CA SER A 271 -13.71 15.28 6.17
C SER A 271 -13.83 13.77 6.36
N SER A 272 -13.45 13.28 7.53
CA SER A 272 -13.73 11.91 7.93
C SER A 272 -15.25 11.65 7.86
N PRO A 273 -15.69 10.48 7.34
CA PRO A 273 -17.10 10.11 7.35
C PRO A 273 -17.65 9.81 8.75
N ILE A 274 -16.76 9.69 9.75
CA ILE A 274 -17.14 9.49 11.15
C ILE A 274 -17.04 10.85 11.84
N PRO A 275 -18.12 11.33 12.50
CA PRO A 275 -18.03 12.52 13.33
C PRO A 275 -17.01 12.30 14.45
N PRO A 276 -16.28 13.32 14.88
CA PRO A 276 -15.40 13.23 16.04
C PRO A 276 -16.23 12.80 17.25
N HIS A 277 -15.70 11.83 18.00
CA HIS A 277 -16.31 11.33 19.24
C HIS A 277 -16.27 12.36 20.36
#